data_cc9f6df7fffb166af70879a7ce87dcf5
#
_entry.id   cc9f6df7fffb166af70879a7ce87dcf5
#
_cell.length_a   1.000
_cell.length_b   1.000
_cell.length_c   1.000
_cell.angle_alpha   90.00
_cell.angle_beta   90.00
_cell.angle_gamma   90.00
#
_symmetry.space_group_name_H-M   'P 1'
#
loop_
_entity.id
_entity.type
_entity.pdbx_description
1 polymer ?
#
loop_
_entity_poly.entity_id
_entity_poly.type
_entity_poly.pdbx_seq_one_letter_code
_entity_poly.pdbx_strand_id
1 'polypeptide(L)'
;MHRLVSRGTLVLALFALGLSALSLPAHAQQTDFGSTEFENSGAEAAQAPFLRGLLMLHSFEYGDARTAFQEAQEIDPDFVMAHWGEAMTHNHPVWMEQDRKAALGALRDLAPSPRARLEMASTKREKEYLRTIHVLYGAGEDDPRSKEARDDAYEDAMADLAAQYPDDLDAQAFHALSILGTAHEGRDFATYMRAAAVVEEVFDANPEHPGAAHYLIHAYDDPVHAPLGLRPARVYADIAPGAAHALHMPSHIFFALGQWARGAASNVDAYEAANTTAEERGEGLDGGGFHALHWLHYARLQQGQFADARSVFETTKTHANDSAVSTDYATYMQWYMPLVFAVETEQWDQYDALVEAMDVEASSLDTRGTVTLHAGRGLAAARQGDLSSARSALDEAKAALGENETEALRIQVRELEGLIALKAGNPDEALRHLEKATAMEVERPLDFGPPFPAKPAPELHGEALLALDRPDEALAQFNTTLDRYSDRARSLWGKAQAAAQAGRTDVARDARVTLVAQWANADASVRRQLQSLTGTADTGMSESR
;
A
#
# COMPACT_ATOMS: atom_id res chain seq x y z
N MET A 1 28.18 -0.20 -95.27
CA MET A 1 28.07 -1.58 -94.73
C MET A 1 26.91 -1.59 -93.77
N HIS A 2 25.83 -2.22 -94.13
CA HIS A 2 24.53 -2.20 -93.55
C HIS A 2 24.43 -3.09 -92.31
N ARG A 3 23.73 -2.60 -91.27
CA ARG A 3 23.17 -3.43 -90.18
C ARG A 3 21.72 -3.19 -90.04
N LEU A 4 20.94 -4.25 -90.25
CA LEU A 4 19.52 -4.35 -90.01
C LEU A 4 19.22 -4.35 -88.51
N VAL A 5 18.19 -3.59 -88.09
CA VAL A 5 17.62 -3.58 -86.77
C VAL A 5 16.35 -4.45 -86.80
N SER A 6 16.32 -5.51 -85.99
CA SER A 6 15.16 -6.35 -85.72
C SER A 6 14.35 -5.78 -84.56
N ARG A 7 13.06 -5.53 -84.77
CA ARG A 7 12.10 -5.17 -83.71
C ARG A 7 11.52 -6.47 -83.15
N GLY A 8 11.83 -6.71 -81.89
CA GLY A 8 11.13 -7.74 -81.07
C GLY A 8 10.01 -7.12 -80.23
N THR A 9 8.80 -7.63 -80.43
CA THR A 9 7.59 -7.24 -79.73
C THR A 9 7.56 -7.97 -78.38
N LEU A 10 7.54 -7.19 -77.27
CA LEU A 10 7.43 -7.70 -75.92
C LEU A 10 5.94 -7.77 -75.52
N VAL A 11 5.44 -9.01 -75.33
CA VAL A 11 4.08 -9.25 -74.76
C VAL A 11 4.19 -9.23 -73.24
N LEU A 12 3.59 -8.22 -72.59
CA LEU A 12 3.48 -8.14 -71.12
C LEU A 12 2.29 -9.02 -70.71
N ALA A 13 2.54 -10.15 -70.06
CA ALA A 13 1.53 -10.92 -69.35
C ALA A 13 1.37 -10.33 -67.91
N LEU A 14 0.26 -9.68 -67.61
CA LEU A 14 -0.12 -9.26 -66.28
C LEU A 14 -0.58 -10.48 -65.48
N PHE A 15 0.27 -10.93 -64.54
CA PHE A 15 -0.12 -11.85 -63.47
C PHE A 15 -0.74 -11.02 -62.33
N ALA A 16 -2.06 -11.06 -62.17
CA ALA A 16 -2.74 -10.57 -60.98
C ALA A 16 -2.49 -11.56 -59.82
N LEU A 17 -1.49 -11.24 -58.95
CA LEU A 17 -1.38 -11.90 -57.65
C LEU A 17 -2.48 -11.31 -56.72
N GLY A 18 -3.49 -12.13 -56.46
CA GLY A 18 -4.41 -11.86 -55.35
C GLY A 18 -3.64 -11.91 -54.02
N LEU A 19 -3.37 -10.76 -53.42
CA LEU A 19 -2.99 -10.68 -52.00
C LEU A 19 -4.21 -11.08 -51.17
N SER A 20 -4.26 -12.34 -50.75
CA SER A 20 -5.06 -12.73 -49.59
C SER A 20 -4.41 -12.03 -48.39
N ALA A 21 -5.05 -10.99 -47.88
CA ALA A 21 -4.70 -10.42 -46.60
C ALA A 21 -4.95 -11.51 -45.55
N LEU A 22 -3.89 -12.21 -45.16
CA LEU A 22 -3.86 -12.94 -43.90
C LEU A 22 -4.00 -11.87 -42.82
N SER A 23 -5.18 -11.75 -42.20
CA SER A 23 -5.36 -11.06 -40.93
C SER A 23 -4.46 -11.78 -39.93
N LEU A 24 -3.31 -11.19 -39.64
CA LEU A 24 -2.55 -11.56 -38.47
C LEU A 24 -3.47 -11.30 -37.25
N PRO A 25 -3.52 -12.24 -36.29
CA PRO A 25 -4.21 -11.92 -35.05
C PRO A 25 -3.61 -10.61 -34.54
N ALA A 26 -4.48 -9.68 -34.15
CA ALA A 26 -4.04 -8.46 -33.47
C ALA A 26 -3.27 -8.94 -32.23
N HIS A 27 -1.96 -8.85 -32.27
CA HIS A 27 -1.17 -8.93 -31.05
C HIS A 27 -1.69 -7.82 -30.17
N ALA A 28 -2.16 -8.14 -28.97
CA ALA A 28 -2.50 -7.18 -27.96
C ALA A 28 -1.32 -6.19 -27.90
N GLN A 29 -1.60 -4.93 -28.25
CA GLN A 29 -0.58 -3.91 -28.23
C GLN A 29 -0.27 -3.74 -26.75
N GLN A 30 0.94 -4.13 -26.31
CA GLN A 30 1.38 -3.91 -24.94
C GLN A 30 1.19 -2.41 -24.65
N THR A 31 0.32 -2.11 -23.74
CA THR A 31 0.06 -0.74 -23.30
C THR A 31 0.97 -0.44 -22.11
N ASP A 32 1.11 0.85 -21.74
CA ASP A 32 1.81 1.25 -20.51
C ASP A 32 1.10 0.78 -19.22
N PHE A 33 0.01 0.01 -19.35
CA PHE A 33 -0.82 -0.50 -18.24
C PHE A 33 -0.96 -2.04 -18.23
N GLY A 34 -0.18 -2.76 -19.03
CA GLY A 34 -0.26 -4.22 -19.16
C GLY A 34 -1.15 -4.69 -20.31
N SER A 35 -1.60 -5.95 -20.24
CA SER A 35 -2.42 -6.55 -21.28
C SER A 35 -3.50 -7.49 -20.74
N THR A 36 -4.71 -7.40 -21.32
CA THR A 36 -5.80 -8.37 -21.14
C THR A 36 -6.67 -8.43 -22.39
N GLU A 37 -7.47 -9.49 -22.51
CA GLU A 37 -8.47 -9.66 -23.57
C GLU A 37 -9.85 -9.71 -22.93
N PHE A 38 -10.70 -8.73 -23.21
CA PHE A 38 -12.06 -8.64 -22.66
C PHE A 38 -13.11 -8.60 -23.77
N GLU A 39 -13.73 -9.74 -24.05
CA GLU A 39 -14.83 -9.81 -25.01
C GLU A 39 -16.03 -8.98 -24.56
N ASN A 40 -16.53 -8.12 -25.45
CA ASN A 40 -17.71 -7.28 -25.19
C ASN A 40 -18.42 -6.90 -26.48
N SER A 41 -19.60 -6.29 -26.38
CA SER A 41 -20.43 -5.91 -27.51
C SER A 41 -20.36 -4.41 -27.89
N GLY A 42 -19.48 -3.63 -27.29
CA GLY A 42 -19.30 -2.21 -27.57
C GLY A 42 -18.78 -1.94 -28.98
N ALA A 43 -19.04 -0.76 -29.51
CA ALA A 43 -18.59 -0.35 -30.83
C ALA A 43 -17.04 -0.41 -30.93
N GLU A 44 -16.52 -0.76 -32.11
CA GLU A 44 -15.06 -0.88 -32.35
C GLU A 44 -14.29 0.40 -31.95
N ALA A 45 -14.86 1.57 -32.21
CA ALA A 45 -14.24 2.85 -31.84
C ALA A 45 -14.17 3.09 -30.32
N ALA A 46 -15.03 2.44 -29.51
CA ALA A 46 -15.05 2.55 -28.06
C ALA A 46 -14.14 1.53 -27.35
N GLN A 47 -13.56 0.56 -28.09
CA GLN A 47 -12.75 -0.50 -27.48
C GLN A 47 -11.46 0.02 -26.85
N ALA A 48 -10.74 0.93 -27.49
CA ALA A 48 -9.46 1.43 -26.99
C ALA A 48 -9.60 2.18 -25.64
N PRO A 49 -10.53 3.17 -25.48
CA PRO A 49 -10.73 3.78 -24.17
C PRO A 49 -11.30 2.80 -23.14
N PHE A 50 -12.17 1.88 -23.50
CA PHE A 50 -12.68 0.86 -22.60
C PHE A 50 -11.56 -0.03 -22.04
N LEU A 51 -10.71 -0.57 -22.92
CA LEU A 51 -9.61 -1.45 -22.51
C LEU A 51 -8.59 -0.69 -21.63
N ARG A 52 -8.27 0.56 -21.98
CA ARG A 52 -7.43 1.42 -21.13
C ARG A 52 -8.06 1.60 -19.74
N GLY A 53 -9.36 1.89 -19.66
CA GLY A 53 -10.07 1.99 -18.37
C GLY A 53 -10.03 0.71 -17.56
N LEU A 54 -10.17 -0.45 -18.20
CA LEU A 54 -10.10 -1.76 -17.53
C LEU A 54 -8.71 -2.05 -16.94
N LEU A 55 -7.64 -1.80 -17.71
CA LEU A 55 -6.26 -2.00 -17.24
C LEU A 55 -5.91 -1.04 -16.09
N MET A 56 -6.35 0.22 -16.17
CA MET A 56 -6.21 1.20 -15.09
C MET A 56 -7.03 0.80 -13.86
N LEU A 57 -8.23 0.24 -14.02
CA LEU A 57 -9.05 -0.27 -12.91
C LEU A 57 -8.34 -1.40 -12.18
N HIS A 58 -7.70 -2.33 -12.89
CA HIS A 58 -6.88 -3.38 -12.29
C HIS A 58 -5.66 -2.84 -11.54
N SER A 59 -5.17 -1.67 -11.90
CA SER A 59 -4.07 -0.99 -11.24
C SER A 59 -4.52 0.04 -10.18
N PHE A 60 -5.81 0.08 -9.84
CA PHE A 60 -6.44 1.00 -8.88
C PHE A 60 -6.27 2.50 -9.21
N GLU A 61 -5.97 2.82 -10.47
CA GLU A 61 -6.02 4.20 -10.99
C GLU A 61 -7.48 4.63 -11.24
N TYR A 62 -8.28 4.61 -10.17
CA TYR A 62 -9.75 4.73 -10.24
C TYR A 62 -10.25 5.99 -10.94
N GLY A 63 -9.57 7.13 -10.75
CA GLY A 63 -9.92 8.41 -11.38
C GLY A 63 -9.76 8.37 -12.90
N ASP A 64 -8.61 7.90 -13.34
CA ASP A 64 -8.26 7.80 -14.76
C ASP A 64 -9.03 6.68 -15.47
N ALA A 65 -9.24 5.56 -14.78
CA ALA A 65 -10.10 4.48 -15.25
C ALA A 65 -11.53 4.99 -15.52
N ARG A 66 -12.09 5.77 -14.60
CA ARG A 66 -13.41 6.39 -14.76
C ARG A 66 -13.49 7.28 -15.99
N THR A 67 -12.50 8.17 -16.15
CA THR A 67 -12.40 9.04 -17.32
C THR A 67 -12.37 8.24 -18.61
N ALA A 68 -11.58 7.16 -18.66
CA ALA A 68 -11.46 6.32 -19.83
C ALA A 68 -12.78 5.56 -20.15
N PHE A 69 -13.50 5.08 -19.12
CA PHE A 69 -14.81 4.47 -19.33
C PHE A 69 -15.87 5.49 -19.82
N GLN A 70 -15.83 6.73 -19.31
CA GLN A 70 -16.69 7.80 -19.78
C GLN A 70 -16.40 8.20 -21.23
N GLU A 71 -15.13 8.26 -21.65
CA GLU A 71 -14.77 8.41 -23.06
C GLU A 71 -15.37 7.29 -23.94
N ALA A 72 -15.34 6.04 -23.46
CA ALA A 72 -15.97 4.93 -24.17
C ALA A 72 -17.50 5.10 -24.30
N GLN A 73 -18.17 5.62 -23.25
CA GLN A 73 -19.59 5.92 -23.23
C GLN A 73 -19.95 7.10 -24.15
N GLU A 74 -19.10 8.12 -24.26
CA GLU A 74 -19.30 9.23 -25.21
C GLU A 74 -19.31 8.74 -26.67
N ILE A 75 -18.47 7.72 -26.98
CA ILE A 75 -18.39 7.12 -28.31
C ILE A 75 -19.58 6.17 -28.57
N ASP A 76 -19.95 5.37 -27.58
CA ASP A 76 -21.02 4.39 -27.62
C ASP A 76 -21.87 4.45 -26.34
N PRO A 77 -22.90 5.29 -26.27
CA PRO A 77 -23.74 5.48 -25.08
C PRO A 77 -24.48 4.22 -24.61
N ASP A 78 -24.65 3.23 -25.48
CA ASP A 78 -25.29 1.95 -25.15
C ASP A 78 -24.27 0.88 -24.75
N PHE A 79 -22.97 1.23 -24.61
CA PHE A 79 -21.90 0.29 -24.27
C PHE A 79 -22.00 -0.15 -22.81
N VAL A 80 -22.70 -1.23 -22.58
CA VAL A 80 -23.01 -1.78 -21.25
C VAL A 80 -21.80 -1.95 -20.37
N MET A 81 -20.68 -2.47 -20.93
CA MET A 81 -19.49 -2.75 -20.12
C MET A 81 -18.70 -1.49 -19.75
N ALA A 82 -18.83 -0.39 -20.51
CA ALA A 82 -18.25 0.89 -20.11
C ALA A 82 -18.95 1.47 -18.86
N HIS A 83 -20.29 1.37 -18.79
CA HIS A 83 -21.03 1.76 -17.59
C HIS A 83 -20.79 0.81 -16.39
N TRP A 84 -20.59 -0.48 -16.65
CA TRP A 84 -20.15 -1.44 -15.63
C TRP A 84 -18.77 -1.03 -15.09
N GLY A 85 -17.81 -0.74 -15.98
CA GLY A 85 -16.46 -0.34 -15.60
C GLY A 85 -16.43 0.95 -14.79
N GLU A 86 -17.18 1.99 -15.20
CA GLU A 86 -17.32 3.22 -14.42
C GLU A 86 -17.88 2.93 -13.01
N ALA A 87 -18.94 2.12 -12.92
CA ALA A 87 -19.49 1.76 -11.62
C ALA A 87 -18.47 1.02 -10.75
N MET A 88 -17.63 0.14 -11.32
CA MET A 88 -16.56 -0.56 -10.57
C MET A 88 -15.51 0.41 -9.99
N THR A 89 -15.25 1.57 -10.60
CA THR A 89 -14.31 2.56 -10.06
C THR A 89 -14.73 3.18 -8.75
N HIS A 90 -15.94 2.92 -8.28
CA HIS A 90 -16.49 3.42 -7.02
C HIS A 90 -16.44 2.38 -5.88
N ASN A 91 -15.81 1.24 -6.10
CA ASN A 91 -15.60 0.21 -5.09
C ASN A 91 -14.09 -0.04 -4.88
N HIS A 92 -13.62 0.19 -3.67
CA HIS A 92 -12.22 0.04 -3.29
C HIS A 92 -12.09 -1.08 -2.24
N PRO A 93 -12.15 -2.35 -2.65
CA PRO A 93 -12.38 -3.47 -1.74
C PRO A 93 -11.25 -3.69 -0.72
N VAL A 94 -9.99 -3.42 -1.08
CA VAL A 94 -8.84 -3.56 -0.16
C VAL A 94 -8.89 -2.55 0.99
N TRP A 95 -9.47 -1.38 0.77
CA TRP A 95 -9.68 -0.34 1.80
C TRP A 95 -11.07 -0.38 2.44
N MET A 96 -11.93 -1.34 2.04
CA MET A 96 -13.32 -1.44 2.50
C MET A 96 -14.15 -0.17 2.23
N GLU A 97 -13.77 0.62 1.21
CA GLU A 97 -14.43 1.87 0.83
C GLU A 97 -15.35 1.68 -0.38
N GLN A 98 -16.46 2.41 -0.41
CA GLN A 98 -17.42 2.34 -1.51
C GLN A 98 -18.24 3.62 -1.61
N ASP A 99 -18.24 4.28 -2.78
CA ASP A 99 -19.24 5.29 -3.12
C ASP A 99 -20.42 4.66 -3.88
N ARG A 100 -21.30 4.02 -3.11
CA ARG A 100 -22.50 3.37 -3.65
C ARG A 100 -23.41 4.31 -4.42
N LYS A 101 -23.51 5.57 -4.02
CA LYS A 101 -24.40 6.55 -4.66
C LYS A 101 -23.88 6.90 -6.05
N ALA A 102 -22.60 7.15 -6.20
CA ALA A 102 -21.97 7.42 -7.48
C ALA A 102 -22.07 6.20 -8.41
N ALA A 103 -21.76 4.99 -7.91
CA ALA A 103 -21.88 3.75 -8.66
C ALA A 103 -23.29 3.51 -9.21
N LEU A 104 -24.32 3.69 -8.37
CA LEU A 104 -25.72 3.60 -8.81
C LEU A 104 -26.10 4.72 -9.80
N GLY A 105 -25.40 5.87 -9.74
CA GLY A 105 -25.50 6.95 -10.73
C GLY A 105 -25.06 6.47 -12.11
N ALA A 106 -23.81 6.02 -12.24
CA ALA A 106 -23.25 5.49 -13.48
C ALA A 106 -24.12 4.37 -14.10
N LEU A 107 -24.66 3.49 -13.27
CA LEU A 107 -25.57 2.44 -13.73
C LEU A 107 -26.92 3.00 -14.17
N ARG A 108 -27.44 4.07 -13.58
CA ARG A 108 -28.70 4.72 -14.01
C ARG A 108 -28.57 5.45 -15.35
N ASP A 109 -27.38 5.96 -15.64
CA ASP A 109 -27.10 6.63 -16.92
C ASP A 109 -27.23 5.64 -18.10
N LEU A 110 -26.88 4.35 -17.90
CA LEU A 110 -27.18 3.30 -18.88
C LEU A 110 -28.68 3.03 -18.98
N ALA A 111 -29.36 2.73 -17.88
CA ALA A 111 -30.79 2.50 -17.84
C ALA A 111 -31.35 2.54 -16.41
N PRO A 112 -32.65 2.92 -16.23
CA PRO A 112 -33.20 3.28 -14.93
C PRO A 112 -33.39 2.08 -13.97
N SER A 113 -33.36 0.86 -14.45
CA SER A 113 -33.58 -0.32 -13.61
C SER A 113 -32.65 -1.48 -13.95
N PRO A 114 -32.32 -2.36 -12.97
CA PRO A 114 -31.53 -3.55 -13.23
C PRO A 114 -32.05 -4.40 -14.40
N ARG A 115 -33.34 -4.56 -14.50
CA ARG A 115 -33.98 -5.31 -15.61
C ARG A 115 -33.71 -4.65 -16.96
N ALA A 116 -33.88 -3.34 -17.06
CA ALA A 116 -33.65 -2.61 -18.31
C ALA A 116 -32.18 -2.72 -18.75
N ARG A 117 -31.23 -2.62 -17.81
CA ARG A 117 -29.78 -2.80 -18.08
C ARG A 117 -29.47 -4.19 -18.62
N LEU A 118 -30.07 -5.24 -18.03
CA LEU A 118 -29.90 -6.61 -18.51
C LEU A 118 -30.52 -6.83 -19.90
N GLU A 119 -31.58 -6.08 -20.25
CA GLU A 119 -32.20 -6.12 -21.60
C GLU A 119 -31.29 -5.45 -22.65
N MET A 120 -30.46 -4.46 -22.27
CA MET A 120 -29.48 -3.80 -23.16
C MET A 120 -28.25 -4.68 -23.45
N ALA A 121 -27.82 -5.49 -22.50
CA ALA A 121 -26.65 -6.36 -22.68
C ALA A 121 -26.88 -7.38 -23.80
N SER A 122 -26.01 -7.39 -24.80
CA SER A 122 -26.11 -8.19 -26.00
C SER A 122 -25.72 -9.65 -25.79
N THR A 123 -24.80 -9.92 -24.91
CA THR A 123 -24.27 -11.27 -24.66
C THR A 123 -24.69 -11.82 -23.28
N LYS A 124 -24.66 -13.14 -23.16
CA LYS A 124 -24.90 -13.78 -21.87
C LYS A 124 -23.83 -13.39 -20.85
N ARG A 125 -22.55 -13.31 -21.27
CA ARG A 125 -21.42 -12.94 -20.43
C ARG A 125 -21.61 -11.54 -19.83
N GLU A 126 -21.93 -10.53 -20.63
CA GLU A 126 -22.20 -9.18 -20.15
C GLU A 126 -23.36 -9.11 -19.15
N LYS A 127 -24.40 -9.93 -19.36
CA LYS A 127 -25.53 -10.03 -18.41
C LYS A 127 -25.08 -10.57 -17.06
N GLU A 128 -24.17 -11.54 -17.03
CA GLU A 128 -23.63 -12.08 -15.77
C GLU A 128 -22.76 -11.03 -15.06
N TYR A 129 -21.88 -10.30 -15.75
CA TYR A 129 -21.15 -9.17 -15.15
C TYR A 129 -22.08 -8.09 -14.57
N LEU A 130 -23.16 -7.75 -15.27
CA LEU A 130 -24.17 -6.83 -14.73
C LEU A 130 -24.90 -7.39 -13.51
N ARG A 131 -25.12 -8.70 -13.44
CA ARG A 131 -25.73 -9.32 -12.25
C ARG A 131 -24.83 -9.22 -11.04
N THR A 132 -23.52 -9.46 -11.18
CA THR A 132 -22.59 -9.32 -10.07
C THR A 132 -22.57 -7.91 -9.51
N ILE A 133 -22.51 -6.88 -10.37
CA ILE A 133 -22.49 -5.48 -9.91
C ILE A 133 -23.84 -5.04 -9.30
N HIS A 134 -24.96 -5.62 -9.74
CA HIS A 134 -26.27 -5.41 -9.10
C HIS A 134 -26.33 -6.06 -7.70
N VAL A 135 -25.53 -7.11 -7.44
CA VAL A 135 -25.40 -7.68 -6.11
C VAL A 135 -24.54 -6.76 -5.22
N LEU A 136 -23.41 -6.29 -5.74
CA LEU A 136 -22.47 -5.43 -5.04
C LEU A 136 -23.09 -4.11 -4.55
N TYR A 137 -23.87 -3.45 -5.41
CA TYR A 137 -24.49 -2.16 -5.07
C TYR A 137 -25.95 -2.26 -4.63
N GLY A 138 -26.55 -3.45 -4.76
CA GLY A 138 -27.97 -3.65 -4.54
C GLY A 138 -28.81 -3.22 -5.76
N ALA A 139 -30.07 -3.62 -5.78
CA ALA A 139 -31.00 -3.31 -6.87
C ALA A 139 -31.35 -1.80 -6.97
N GLY A 140 -31.13 -1.04 -5.90
CA GLY A 140 -31.40 0.41 -5.81
C GLY A 140 -30.95 0.94 -4.45
N GLU A 141 -31.15 2.24 -4.22
CA GLU A 141 -30.73 2.92 -2.99
C GLU A 141 -31.39 2.33 -1.72
N ASP A 142 -32.58 1.74 -1.87
CA ASP A 142 -33.38 1.16 -0.77
C ASP A 142 -32.97 -0.28 -0.39
N ASP A 143 -31.88 -0.83 -0.94
CA ASP A 143 -31.42 -2.17 -0.54
C ASP A 143 -31.03 -2.15 0.95
N PRO A 144 -31.66 -2.99 1.79
CA PRO A 144 -31.49 -2.94 3.24
C PRO A 144 -30.19 -3.62 3.73
N ARG A 145 -29.44 -4.29 2.84
CA ARG A 145 -28.22 -5.01 3.21
C ARG A 145 -27.10 -4.04 3.59
N SER A 146 -26.32 -4.39 4.62
CA SER A 146 -25.06 -3.69 4.93
C SER A 146 -24.07 -3.82 3.77
N LYS A 147 -23.00 -3.01 3.78
CA LYS A 147 -21.91 -3.15 2.80
C LYS A 147 -21.31 -4.56 2.87
N GLU A 148 -20.96 -5.02 4.08
CA GLU A 148 -20.39 -6.34 4.31
C GLU A 148 -21.26 -7.47 3.71
N ALA A 149 -22.57 -7.46 4.00
CA ALA A 149 -23.49 -8.46 3.45
C ALA A 149 -23.64 -8.38 1.90
N ARG A 150 -23.35 -7.23 1.30
CA ARG A 150 -23.31 -7.12 -0.16
C ARG A 150 -21.97 -7.57 -0.72
N ASP A 151 -20.86 -7.30 -0.01
CA ASP A 151 -19.53 -7.76 -0.41
C ASP A 151 -19.45 -9.29 -0.38
N ASP A 152 -19.98 -9.95 0.68
CA ASP A 152 -20.07 -11.41 0.75
C ASP A 152 -20.90 -12.00 -0.40
N ALA A 153 -22.08 -11.42 -0.66
CA ALA A 153 -22.92 -11.86 -1.76
C ALA A 153 -22.30 -11.57 -3.16
N TYR A 154 -21.47 -10.53 -3.25
CA TYR A 154 -20.71 -10.22 -4.47
C TYR A 154 -19.58 -11.23 -4.70
N GLU A 155 -18.88 -11.65 -3.65
CA GLU A 155 -17.88 -12.73 -3.74
C GLU A 155 -18.52 -14.01 -4.28
N ASP A 156 -19.66 -14.46 -3.71
CA ASP A 156 -20.40 -15.62 -4.19
C ASP A 156 -20.78 -15.46 -5.69
N ALA A 157 -21.28 -14.28 -6.08
CA ALA A 157 -21.68 -14.03 -7.46
C ALA A 157 -20.48 -13.99 -8.43
N MET A 158 -19.32 -13.51 -7.98
CA MET A 158 -18.09 -13.53 -8.79
C MET A 158 -17.52 -14.94 -8.90
N ALA A 159 -17.62 -15.77 -7.85
CA ALA A 159 -17.27 -17.17 -7.90
C ALA A 159 -18.11 -17.94 -8.94
N ASP A 160 -19.43 -17.69 -8.97
CA ASP A 160 -20.34 -18.28 -9.95
C ASP A 160 -19.99 -17.83 -11.38
N LEU A 161 -19.68 -16.53 -11.58
CA LEU A 161 -19.25 -15.99 -12.87
C LEU A 161 -17.94 -16.65 -13.34
N ALA A 162 -16.93 -16.69 -12.49
CA ALA A 162 -15.64 -17.31 -12.77
C ALA A 162 -15.77 -18.81 -13.10
N ALA A 163 -16.61 -19.53 -12.36
CA ALA A 163 -16.89 -20.94 -12.65
C ALA A 163 -17.64 -21.16 -13.98
N GLN A 164 -18.49 -20.21 -14.38
CA GLN A 164 -19.22 -20.28 -15.66
C GLN A 164 -18.33 -19.92 -16.87
N TYR A 165 -17.31 -19.09 -16.67
CA TYR A 165 -16.36 -18.64 -17.69
C TYR A 165 -14.91 -18.88 -17.22
N PRO A 166 -14.46 -20.14 -17.17
CA PRO A 166 -13.14 -20.48 -16.59
C PRO A 166 -11.95 -19.91 -17.37
N ASP A 167 -12.13 -19.58 -18.65
CA ASP A 167 -11.09 -18.99 -19.50
C ASP A 167 -11.12 -17.44 -19.47
N ASP A 168 -12.05 -16.83 -18.72
CA ASP A 168 -12.16 -15.39 -18.54
C ASP A 168 -11.23 -14.92 -17.41
N LEU A 169 -10.02 -14.47 -17.75
CA LEU A 169 -9.00 -14.09 -16.79
C LEU A 169 -9.40 -12.88 -15.95
N ASP A 170 -10.17 -11.93 -16.52
CA ASP A 170 -10.68 -10.79 -15.77
C ASP A 170 -11.74 -11.22 -14.74
N ALA A 171 -12.62 -12.17 -15.09
CA ALA A 171 -13.57 -12.72 -14.13
C ALA A 171 -12.87 -13.42 -12.96
N GLN A 172 -11.80 -14.18 -13.22
CA GLN A 172 -10.99 -14.82 -12.20
C GLN A 172 -10.27 -13.77 -11.33
N ALA A 173 -9.66 -12.74 -11.95
CA ALA A 173 -8.97 -11.67 -11.23
C ALA A 173 -9.93 -10.87 -10.34
N PHE A 174 -11.10 -10.47 -10.84
CA PHE A 174 -12.12 -9.79 -10.02
C PHE A 174 -12.73 -10.70 -8.94
N HIS A 175 -12.82 -12.02 -9.18
CA HIS A 175 -13.18 -12.97 -8.12
C HIS A 175 -12.13 -12.96 -7.00
N ALA A 176 -10.84 -13.05 -7.31
CA ALA A 176 -9.79 -12.95 -6.30
C ALA A 176 -9.85 -11.61 -5.52
N LEU A 177 -10.09 -10.50 -6.22
CA LEU A 177 -10.25 -9.19 -5.60
C LEU A 177 -11.51 -9.13 -4.71
N SER A 178 -12.61 -9.75 -5.11
CA SER A 178 -13.82 -9.82 -4.28
C SER A 178 -13.60 -10.62 -3.00
N ILE A 179 -12.80 -11.70 -3.04
CA ILE A 179 -12.40 -12.45 -1.84
C ILE A 179 -11.64 -11.55 -0.87
N LEU A 180 -10.67 -10.73 -1.35
CA LEU A 180 -9.97 -9.76 -0.49
C LEU A 180 -10.93 -8.78 0.17
N GLY A 181 -11.99 -8.37 -0.55
CA GLY A 181 -13.05 -7.49 -0.05
C GLY A 181 -13.95 -8.09 1.03
N THR A 182 -13.85 -9.38 1.36
CA THR A 182 -14.60 -10.01 2.47
C THR A 182 -13.83 -10.05 3.79
N ALA A 183 -12.62 -9.50 3.86
CA ALA A 183 -11.83 -9.42 5.09
C ALA A 183 -12.29 -8.27 6.00
N HIS A 184 -13.56 -8.27 6.41
CA HIS A 184 -14.23 -7.17 7.11
C HIS A 184 -13.60 -6.77 8.45
N GLU A 185 -12.99 -7.71 9.16
CA GLU A 185 -12.33 -7.48 10.45
C GLU A 185 -10.81 -7.20 10.31
N GLY A 186 -10.35 -6.94 9.08
CA GLY A 186 -8.95 -6.78 8.74
C GLY A 186 -8.34 -8.06 8.16
N ARG A 187 -7.03 -8.03 7.94
CA ARG A 187 -6.31 -9.10 7.26
C ARG A 187 -6.36 -10.42 8.05
N ASP A 188 -6.83 -11.48 7.43
CA ASP A 188 -6.66 -12.86 7.90
C ASP A 188 -6.03 -13.74 6.81
N PHE A 189 -5.17 -14.67 7.21
CA PHE A 189 -4.42 -15.50 6.29
C PHE A 189 -5.30 -16.44 5.45
N ALA A 190 -6.41 -16.92 5.98
CA ALA A 190 -7.27 -17.85 5.25
C ALA A 190 -7.92 -17.18 4.04
N THR A 191 -8.52 -16.01 4.24
CA THR A 191 -9.15 -15.21 3.17
C THR A 191 -8.11 -14.79 2.14
N TYR A 192 -6.97 -14.26 2.58
CA TYR A 192 -5.93 -13.78 1.66
C TYR A 192 -5.30 -14.92 0.85
N MET A 193 -5.08 -16.10 1.44
CA MET A 193 -4.56 -17.26 0.71
C MET A 193 -5.60 -17.89 -0.23
N ARG A 194 -6.90 -17.76 0.05
CA ARG A 194 -7.96 -18.11 -0.92
C ARG A 194 -7.88 -17.21 -2.17
N ALA A 195 -7.74 -15.91 -1.98
CA ALA A 195 -7.56 -14.96 -3.09
C ALA A 195 -6.29 -15.28 -3.87
N ALA A 196 -5.16 -15.52 -3.19
CA ALA A 196 -3.91 -15.91 -3.82
C ALA A 196 -4.07 -17.15 -4.71
N ALA A 197 -4.75 -18.19 -4.21
CA ALA A 197 -4.94 -19.44 -4.94
C ALA A 197 -5.70 -19.24 -6.27
N VAL A 198 -6.66 -18.33 -6.30
CA VAL A 198 -7.40 -17.99 -7.53
C VAL A 198 -6.52 -17.19 -8.49
N VAL A 199 -5.85 -16.15 -8.00
CA VAL A 199 -5.14 -15.22 -8.89
C VAL A 199 -3.77 -15.74 -9.35
N GLU A 200 -3.16 -16.73 -8.67
CA GLU A 200 -1.97 -17.44 -9.19
C GLU A 200 -2.24 -18.10 -10.55
N GLU A 201 -3.42 -18.70 -10.74
CA GLU A 201 -3.84 -19.29 -12.00
C GLU A 201 -3.92 -18.25 -13.14
N VAL A 202 -4.41 -17.04 -12.82
CA VAL A 202 -4.45 -15.91 -13.77
C VAL A 202 -3.04 -15.46 -14.15
N PHE A 203 -2.16 -15.33 -13.15
CA PHE A 203 -0.78 -14.89 -13.37
C PHE A 203 0.05 -15.92 -14.15
N ASP A 204 -0.23 -17.21 -13.98
CA ASP A 204 0.41 -18.27 -14.78
C ASP A 204 -0.11 -18.28 -16.23
N ALA A 205 -1.40 -17.98 -16.45
CA ALA A 205 -2.01 -17.94 -17.78
C ALA A 205 -1.63 -16.67 -18.57
N ASN A 206 -1.58 -15.51 -17.91
CA ASN A 206 -1.15 -14.22 -18.49
C ASN A 206 -0.25 -13.48 -17.50
N PRO A 207 1.08 -13.62 -17.58
CA PRO A 207 2.02 -12.91 -16.70
C PRO A 207 2.03 -11.39 -16.88
N GLU A 208 1.43 -10.85 -17.94
CA GLU A 208 1.32 -9.41 -18.22
C GLU A 208 -0.05 -8.84 -17.81
N HIS A 209 -0.91 -9.65 -17.17
CA HIS A 209 -2.19 -9.18 -16.64
C HIS A 209 -1.96 -8.34 -15.37
N PRO A 210 -2.25 -7.01 -15.38
CA PRO A 210 -1.90 -6.12 -14.28
C PRO A 210 -2.61 -6.50 -12.98
N GLY A 211 -3.90 -6.86 -13.05
CA GLY A 211 -4.67 -7.31 -11.88
C GLY A 211 -4.11 -8.58 -11.25
N ALA A 212 -3.55 -9.50 -12.04
CA ALA A 212 -2.95 -10.72 -11.49
C ALA A 212 -1.72 -10.41 -10.64
N ALA A 213 -0.77 -9.64 -11.16
CA ALA A 213 0.42 -9.25 -10.41
C ALA A 213 0.06 -8.40 -9.17
N HIS A 214 -0.86 -7.45 -9.34
CA HIS A 214 -1.32 -6.55 -8.29
C HIS A 214 -1.99 -7.28 -7.12
N TYR A 215 -2.99 -8.11 -7.42
CA TYR A 215 -3.77 -8.79 -6.38
C TYR A 215 -2.97 -9.87 -5.66
N LEU A 216 -1.97 -10.49 -6.34
CA LEU A 216 -0.99 -11.36 -5.68
C LEU A 216 -0.13 -10.60 -4.67
N ILE A 217 0.31 -9.38 -5.00
CA ILE A 217 1.06 -8.56 -4.05
C ILE A 217 0.19 -8.31 -2.82
N HIS A 218 -1.06 -7.86 -3.00
CA HIS A 218 -1.97 -7.68 -1.86
C HIS A 218 -2.21 -8.97 -1.08
N ALA A 219 -2.35 -10.10 -1.76
CA ALA A 219 -2.61 -11.39 -1.11
C ALA A 219 -1.42 -11.85 -0.25
N TYR A 220 -0.18 -11.56 -0.66
CA TYR A 220 1.04 -11.98 0.02
C TYR A 220 1.70 -10.89 0.88
N ASP A 221 1.05 -9.75 1.09
CA ASP A 221 1.60 -8.61 1.82
C ASP A 221 1.55 -8.82 3.34
N ASP A 222 2.31 -9.77 3.83
CA ASP A 222 2.59 -10.00 5.25
C ASP A 222 3.95 -10.71 5.41
N PRO A 223 4.59 -10.62 6.59
CA PRO A 223 5.93 -11.17 6.80
C PRO A 223 6.05 -12.69 6.57
N VAL A 224 4.95 -13.45 6.70
CA VAL A 224 4.93 -14.90 6.53
C VAL A 224 4.88 -15.29 5.05
N HIS A 225 4.02 -14.62 4.26
CA HIS A 225 3.76 -14.98 2.86
C HIS A 225 4.51 -14.12 1.84
N ALA A 226 5.08 -12.97 2.25
CA ALA A 226 5.83 -12.08 1.35
C ALA A 226 6.94 -12.77 0.52
N PRO A 227 7.62 -13.84 0.97
CA PRO A 227 8.54 -14.56 0.09
C PRO A 227 7.88 -15.09 -1.22
N LEU A 228 6.59 -15.45 -1.19
CA LEU A 228 5.81 -15.86 -2.37
C LEU A 228 5.50 -14.66 -3.28
N GLY A 229 5.28 -13.49 -2.69
CA GLY A 229 5.01 -12.23 -3.39
C GLY A 229 6.21 -11.65 -4.15
N LEU A 230 7.43 -12.17 -3.98
CA LEU A 230 8.61 -11.67 -4.71
C LEU A 230 8.51 -11.85 -6.23
N ARG A 231 7.77 -12.85 -6.72
CA ARG A 231 7.60 -13.09 -8.15
C ARG A 231 6.80 -11.94 -8.80
N PRO A 232 5.57 -11.64 -8.38
CA PRO A 232 4.82 -10.51 -8.93
C PRO A 232 5.47 -9.15 -8.62
N ALA A 233 6.04 -8.94 -7.43
CA ALA A 233 6.68 -7.68 -7.06
C ALA A 233 7.91 -7.31 -7.91
N ARG A 234 8.54 -8.27 -8.58
CA ARG A 234 9.70 -8.01 -9.46
C ARG A 234 9.32 -7.57 -10.85
N VAL A 235 8.08 -7.75 -11.25
CA VAL A 235 7.64 -7.55 -12.64
C VAL A 235 6.48 -6.56 -12.76
N TYR A 236 5.75 -6.29 -11.68
CA TYR A 236 4.53 -5.49 -11.80
C TYR A 236 4.78 -4.05 -12.27
N ALA A 237 5.85 -3.40 -11.81
CA ALA A 237 6.26 -2.09 -12.29
C ALA A 237 6.61 -2.08 -13.80
N ASP A 238 7.15 -3.19 -14.32
CA ASP A 238 7.44 -3.35 -15.75
C ASP A 238 6.18 -3.69 -16.57
N ILE A 239 5.17 -4.35 -15.95
CA ILE A 239 3.89 -4.67 -16.58
C ILE A 239 3.06 -3.39 -16.80
N ALA A 240 2.97 -2.52 -15.79
CA ALA A 240 2.13 -1.33 -15.81
C ALA A 240 2.92 -0.05 -15.46
N PRO A 241 3.98 0.31 -16.23
CA PRO A 241 4.83 1.46 -15.91
C PRO A 241 4.12 2.81 -15.98
N GLY A 242 2.97 2.89 -16.63
CA GLY A 242 2.14 4.09 -16.70
C GLY A 242 1.25 4.33 -15.47
N ALA A 243 1.17 3.37 -14.54
CA ALA A 243 0.37 3.47 -13.33
C ALA A 243 1.27 3.77 -12.11
N ALA A 244 1.12 4.94 -11.50
CA ALA A 244 1.89 5.31 -10.31
C ALA A 244 1.69 4.31 -9.16
N HIS A 245 0.47 3.78 -9.01
CA HIS A 245 0.18 2.74 -8.03
C HIS A 245 0.94 1.42 -8.33
N ALA A 246 1.06 1.02 -9.59
CA ALA A 246 1.82 -0.18 -9.96
C ALA A 246 3.33 -0.06 -9.66
N LEU A 247 3.88 1.15 -9.78
CA LEU A 247 5.26 1.44 -9.39
C LEU A 247 5.46 1.37 -7.87
N HIS A 248 4.44 1.75 -7.08
CA HIS A 248 4.45 1.66 -5.62
C HIS A 248 4.33 0.22 -5.10
N MET A 249 3.46 -0.59 -5.68
CA MET A 249 3.03 -1.88 -5.15
C MET A 249 4.16 -2.90 -4.81
N PRO A 250 5.26 -2.98 -5.58
CA PRO A 250 6.38 -3.84 -5.19
C PRO A 250 6.93 -3.54 -3.79
N SER A 251 6.80 -2.29 -3.32
CA SER A 251 7.28 -1.88 -2.02
C SER A 251 6.57 -2.58 -0.85
N HIS A 252 5.32 -3.02 -1.01
CA HIS A 252 4.58 -3.80 -0.03
C HIS A 252 5.35 -5.07 0.35
N ILE A 253 5.71 -5.87 -0.65
CA ILE A 253 6.49 -7.10 -0.44
C ILE A 253 7.90 -6.78 0.07
N PHE A 254 8.54 -5.71 -0.45
CA PHE A 254 9.87 -5.34 0.00
C PHE A 254 9.89 -4.88 1.47
N PHE A 255 8.87 -4.16 1.93
CA PHE A 255 8.71 -3.78 3.34
C PHE A 255 8.46 -5.00 4.24
N ALA A 256 7.54 -5.88 3.85
CA ALA A 256 7.26 -7.11 4.57
C ALA A 256 8.49 -8.03 4.72
N LEU A 257 9.49 -7.88 3.82
CA LEU A 257 10.77 -8.61 3.82
C LEU A 257 11.96 -7.78 4.35
N GLY A 258 11.76 -6.58 4.86
CA GLY A 258 12.85 -5.71 5.31
C GLY A 258 13.79 -5.23 4.19
N GLN A 259 13.38 -5.31 2.92
CA GLN A 259 14.19 -4.90 1.76
C GLN A 259 14.07 -3.39 1.49
N TRP A 260 14.42 -2.58 2.48
CA TRP A 260 14.18 -1.14 2.53
C TRP A 260 14.70 -0.36 1.33
N ALA A 261 15.86 -0.73 0.79
CA ALA A 261 16.44 -0.05 -0.38
C ALA A 261 15.59 -0.24 -1.65
N ARG A 262 15.00 -1.43 -1.83
CA ARG A 262 14.08 -1.70 -2.94
C ARG A 262 12.75 -1.00 -2.74
N GLY A 263 12.22 -1.05 -1.52
CA GLY A 263 11.01 -0.31 -1.18
C GLY A 263 11.16 1.20 -1.40
N ALA A 264 12.33 1.78 -1.05
CA ALA A 264 12.61 3.17 -1.32
C ALA A 264 12.67 3.48 -2.83
N ALA A 265 13.31 2.63 -3.64
CA ALA A 265 13.38 2.81 -5.09
C ALA A 265 11.98 2.79 -5.72
N SER A 266 11.17 1.79 -5.39
CA SER A 266 9.77 1.68 -5.84
C SER A 266 8.96 2.95 -5.56
N ASN A 267 9.13 3.53 -4.37
CA ASN A 267 8.40 4.73 -3.97
C ASN A 267 8.96 6.03 -4.57
N VAL A 268 10.24 6.07 -4.95
CA VAL A 268 10.79 7.16 -5.77
C VAL A 268 10.12 7.17 -7.14
N ASP A 269 10.11 6.02 -7.82
CA ASP A 269 9.52 5.89 -9.15
C ASP A 269 8.02 6.24 -9.13
N ALA A 270 7.29 5.76 -8.11
CA ALA A 270 5.86 6.05 -7.94
C ALA A 270 5.58 7.53 -7.68
N TYR A 271 6.36 8.17 -6.80
CA TYR A 271 6.21 9.60 -6.53
C TYR A 271 6.53 10.44 -7.78
N GLU A 272 7.62 10.12 -8.50
CA GLU A 272 8.00 10.84 -9.71
C GLU A 272 6.91 10.73 -10.79
N ALA A 273 6.29 9.57 -10.96
CA ALA A 273 5.18 9.37 -11.88
C ALA A 273 3.94 10.19 -11.48
N ALA A 274 3.51 10.11 -10.21
CA ALA A 274 2.37 10.86 -9.70
C ALA A 274 2.58 12.38 -9.81
N ASN A 275 3.78 12.87 -9.44
CA ASN A 275 4.12 14.28 -9.54
C ASN A 275 4.16 14.78 -10.99
N THR A 276 4.70 13.98 -11.91
CA THR A 276 4.71 14.33 -13.36
C THR A 276 3.29 14.45 -13.88
N THR A 277 2.40 13.50 -13.53
CA THR A 277 0.99 13.54 -13.92
C THR A 277 0.28 14.78 -13.36
N ALA A 278 0.52 15.13 -12.09
CA ALA A 278 -0.05 16.32 -11.46
C ALA A 278 0.42 17.61 -12.17
N GLU A 279 1.73 17.73 -12.46
CA GLU A 279 2.30 18.87 -13.18
C GLU A 279 1.73 19.02 -14.61
N GLU A 280 1.60 17.92 -15.36
CA GLU A 280 1.04 17.90 -16.72
C GLU A 280 -0.43 18.33 -16.74
N ARG A 281 -1.19 18.02 -15.70
CA ARG A 281 -2.60 18.40 -15.55
C ARG A 281 -2.79 19.78 -14.93
N GLY A 282 -1.75 20.37 -14.34
CA GLY A 282 -1.84 21.60 -13.55
C GLY A 282 -2.65 21.40 -12.26
N GLU A 283 -2.56 20.22 -11.67
CA GLU A 283 -3.23 19.80 -10.44
C GLU A 283 -2.23 19.71 -9.27
N GLY A 284 -2.73 19.63 -8.05
CA GLY A 284 -1.89 19.29 -6.89
C GLY A 284 -1.62 17.79 -6.82
N LEU A 285 -0.59 17.41 -6.02
CA LEU A 285 -0.25 16.01 -5.81
C LEU A 285 -1.46 15.25 -5.21
N ASP A 286 -1.77 14.10 -5.76
CA ASP A 286 -2.88 13.27 -5.33
C ASP A 286 -2.56 12.39 -4.10
N GLY A 287 -3.55 11.64 -3.62
CA GLY A 287 -3.38 10.72 -2.49
C GLY A 287 -2.35 9.61 -2.75
N GLY A 288 -2.20 9.15 -4.00
CA GLY A 288 -1.22 8.14 -4.40
C GLY A 288 0.21 8.66 -4.27
N GLY A 289 0.46 9.89 -4.72
CA GLY A 289 1.75 10.55 -4.58
C GLY A 289 2.13 10.81 -3.11
N PHE A 290 1.18 11.24 -2.26
CA PHE A 290 1.41 11.34 -0.82
C PHE A 290 1.67 9.97 -0.18
N HIS A 291 0.98 8.92 -0.63
CA HIS A 291 1.22 7.56 -0.16
C HIS A 291 2.64 7.08 -0.47
N ALA A 292 3.13 7.34 -1.68
CA ALA A 292 4.50 7.04 -2.07
C ALA A 292 5.53 7.81 -1.20
N LEU A 293 5.31 9.11 -0.96
CA LEU A 293 6.18 9.92 -0.07
C LEU A 293 6.19 9.37 1.36
N HIS A 294 5.05 8.92 1.89
CA HIS A 294 4.96 8.29 3.21
C HIS A 294 5.89 7.07 3.33
N TRP A 295 5.75 6.14 2.40
CA TRP A 295 6.55 4.92 2.41
C TRP A 295 8.03 5.20 2.13
N LEU A 296 8.33 6.13 1.23
CA LEU A 296 9.71 6.56 0.97
C LEU A 296 10.37 7.15 2.21
N HIS A 297 9.67 8.03 2.94
CA HIS A 297 10.15 8.60 4.19
C HIS A 297 10.52 7.51 5.20
N TYR A 298 9.61 6.56 5.43
CA TYR A 298 9.86 5.45 6.36
C TYR A 298 11.03 4.56 5.89
N ALA A 299 11.10 4.20 4.61
CA ALA A 299 12.18 3.40 4.07
C ALA A 299 13.55 4.07 4.23
N ARG A 300 13.65 5.40 4.04
CA ARG A 300 14.88 6.17 4.27
C ARG A 300 15.29 6.16 5.73
N LEU A 301 14.33 6.29 6.66
CA LEU A 301 14.57 6.19 8.10
C LEU A 301 15.11 4.81 8.47
N GLN A 302 14.51 3.73 7.96
CA GLN A 302 14.99 2.38 8.20
C GLN A 302 16.42 2.15 7.68
N GLN A 303 16.82 2.80 6.60
CA GLN A 303 18.19 2.76 6.06
C GLN A 303 19.19 3.67 6.81
N GLY A 304 18.75 4.39 7.85
CA GLY A 304 19.60 5.37 8.56
C GLY A 304 19.97 6.58 7.71
N GLN A 305 19.25 6.85 6.62
CA GLN A 305 19.42 7.99 5.72
C GLN A 305 18.53 9.15 6.19
N PHE A 306 18.83 9.66 7.38
CA PHE A 306 18.00 10.66 8.05
C PHE A 306 17.97 12.01 7.32
N ALA A 307 19.05 12.36 6.61
CA ALA A 307 19.09 13.56 5.77
C ALA A 307 18.15 13.43 4.56
N ASP A 308 18.14 12.26 3.92
CA ASP A 308 17.22 11.99 2.80
C ASP A 308 15.75 11.93 3.30
N ALA A 309 15.49 11.29 4.45
CA ALA A 309 14.17 11.29 5.06
C ALA A 309 13.70 12.72 5.38
N ARG A 310 14.59 13.60 5.86
CA ARG A 310 14.29 15.02 6.06
C ARG A 310 13.94 15.72 4.73
N SER A 311 14.64 15.40 3.65
CA SER A 311 14.31 15.94 2.33
C SER A 311 12.92 15.51 1.86
N VAL A 312 12.55 14.24 2.05
CA VAL A 312 11.19 13.74 1.76
C VAL A 312 10.14 14.47 2.61
N PHE A 313 10.43 14.70 3.89
CA PHE A 313 9.56 15.48 4.77
C PHE A 313 9.32 16.91 4.24
N GLU A 314 10.36 17.61 3.81
CA GLU A 314 10.23 18.97 3.25
C GLU A 314 9.48 18.97 1.89
N THR A 315 9.66 17.93 1.07
CA THR A 315 8.88 17.72 -0.16
C THR A 315 7.39 17.52 0.17
N THR A 316 7.06 16.64 1.11
CA THR A 316 5.68 16.40 1.55
C THR A 316 5.02 17.67 2.07
N LYS A 317 5.73 18.42 2.91
CA LYS A 317 5.29 19.73 3.41
C LYS A 317 4.98 20.72 2.29
N THR A 318 5.85 20.77 1.28
CA THR A 318 5.66 21.69 0.14
C THR A 318 4.37 21.36 -0.60
N HIS A 319 4.13 20.08 -0.90
CA HIS A 319 2.89 19.66 -1.54
C HIS A 319 1.66 19.84 -0.63
N ALA A 320 1.74 19.51 0.64
CA ALA A 320 0.61 19.63 1.58
C ALA A 320 0.15 21.10 1.78
N ASN A 321 1.04 22.06 1.57
CA ASN A 321 0.73 23.49 1.65
C ASN A 321 0.27 24.07 0.30
N ASP A 322 0.20 23.27 -0.76
CA ASP A 322 -0.38 23.71 -2.04
C ASP A 322 -1.91 23.79 -1.89
N SER A 323 -2.47 24.96 -2.21
CA SER A 323 -3.92 25.19 -2.16
C SER A 323 -4.74 24.34 -3.13
N ALA A 324 -4.09 23.70 -4.11
CA ALA A 324 -4.71 22.76 -5.04
C ALA A 324 -4.88 21.37 -4.45
N VAL A 325 -4.17 21.06 -3.33
CA VAL A 325 -4.26 19.77 -2.66
C VAL A 325 -5.41 19.76 -1.66
N SER A 326 -6.28 18.78 -1.77
CA SER A 326 -7.36 18.52 -0.82
C SER A 326 -7.50 17.00 -0.65
N THR A 327 -6.58 16.38 0.10
CA THR A 327 -6.66 14.97 0.42
C THR A 327 -6.55 14.74 1.92
N ASP A 328 -7.35 13.79 2.44
CA ASP A 328 -7.25 13.36 3.84
C ASP A 328 -5.86 12.78 4.13
N TYR A 329 -5.23 12.20 3.10
CA TYR A 329 -3.88 11.63 3.21
C TYR A 329 -2.82 12.70 3.45
N ALA A 330 -2.91 13.87 2.77
CA ALA A 330 -2.01 14.99 3.03
C ALA A 330 -2.12 15.44 4.50
N THR A 331 -3.34 15.57 5.03
CA THR A 331 -3.58 15.89 6.44
C THR A 331 -3.00 14.83 7.37
N TYR A 332 -3.19 13.54 7.06
CA TYR A 332 -2.59 12.44 7.80
C TYR A 332 -1.06 12.57 7.90
N MET A 333 -0.39 12.87 6.78
CA MET A 333 1.06 13.01 6.73
C MET A 333 1.59 14.13 7.62
N GLN A 334 0.85 15.23 7.74
CA GLN A 334 1.27 16.41 8.49
C GLN A 334 1.50 16.11 9.99
N TRP A 335 0.71 15.24 10.60
CA TRP A 335 0.88 14.89 12.01
C TRP A 335 1.61 13.55 12.23
N TYR A 336 1.62 12.66 11.26
CA TYR A 336 2.25 11.35 11.38
C TYR A 336 3.77 11.39 11.15
N MET A 337 4.22 12.05 10.06
CA MET A 337 5.65 12.09 9.72
C MET A 337 6.56 12.69 10.79
N PRO A 338 6.19 13.79 11.49
CA PRO A 338 6.97 14.30 12.61
C PRO A 338 7.21 13.25 13.70
N LEU A 339 6.17 12.47 14.04
CA LEU A 339 6.27 11.44 15.06
C LEU A 339 7.18 10.28 14.60
N VAL A 340 6.98 9.79 13.39
CA VAL A 340 7.81 8.73 12.81
C VAL A 340 9.27 9.15 12.77
N PHE A 341 9.56 10.38 12.34
CA PHE A 341 10.92 10.91 12.31
C PHE A 341 11.55 10.92 13.71
N ALA A 342 10.84 11.41 14.72
CA ALA A 342 11.35 11.45 16.09
C ALA A 342 11.54 10.03 16.65
N VAL A 343 10.63 9.10 16.39
CA VAL A 343 10.73 7.68 16.83
C VAL A 343 11.95 6.99 16.21
N GLU A 344 12.15 7.12 14.90
CA GLU A 344 13.20 6.39 14.19
C GLU A 344 14.60 6.99 14.41
N THR A 345 14.69 8.31 14.58
CA THR A 345 15.97 9.01 14.76
C THR A 345 16.36 9.19 16.22
N GLU A 346 15.44 9.01 17.18
CA GLU A 346 15.56 9.38 18.60
C GLU A 346 15.82 10.89 18.83
N GLN A 347 15.53 11.74 17.85
CA GLN A 347 15.71 13.20 17.93
C GLN A 347 14.42 13.84 18.48
N TRP A 348 14.06 13.46 19.69
CA TRP A 348 12.83 13.89 20.37
C TRP A 348 12.78 15.40 20.65
N ASP A 349 13.93 16.05 20.76
CA ASP A 349 14.07 17.50 20.91
C ASP A 349 13.63 18.30 19.68
N GLN A 350 13.52 17.64 18.52
CA GLN A 350 13.06 18.26 17.27
C GLN A 350 11.55 18.09 17.02
N TYR A 351 10.84 17.26 17.80
CA TYR A 351 9.47 16.87 17.49
C TYR A 351 8.52 18.07 17.35
N ASP A 352 8.49 18.98 18.33
CA ASP A 352 7.60 20.15 18.26
C ASP A 352 7.92 21.07 17.08
N ALA A 353 9.22 21.28 16.79
CA ALA A 353 9.64 22.06 15.63
C ALA A 353 9.23 21.40 14.29
N LEU A 354 9.21 20.07 14.23
CA LEU A 354 8.71 19.34 13.05
C LEU A 354 7.20 19.48 12.88
N VAL A 355 6.45 19.40 13.97
CA VAL A 355 4.98 19.62 13.97
C VAL A 355 4.66 21.05 13.54
N GLU A 356 5.34 22.05 14.11
CA GLU A 356 5.19 23.46 13.72
C GLU A 356 5.53 23.69 12.25
N ALA A 357 6.57 23.02 11.75
CA ALA A 357 6.97 23.15 10.35
C ALA A 357 5.92 22.65 9.35
N MET A 358 5.08 21.68 9.73
CA MET A 358 3.98 21.16 8.89
C MET A 358 2.73 22.07 8.87
N ASP A 359 2.73 23.16 9.64
CA ASP A 359 1.66 24.15 9.73
C ASP A 359 0.28 23.55 10.03
N VAL A 360 0.25 22.54 10.92
CA VAL A 360 -0.97 21.82 11.28
C VAL A 360 -1.82 22.68 12.20
N GLU A 361 -3.01 23.06 11.76
CA GLU A 361 -4.01 23.62 12.65
C GLU A 361 -4.61 22.50 13.53
N ALA A 362 -4.30 22.49 14.83
CA ALA A 362 -4.80 21.48 15.76
C ALA A 362 -6.34 21.36 15.76
N SER A 363 -7.06 22.44 15.41
CA SER A 363 -8.51 22.48 15.28
C SER A 363 -9.06 21.75 14.04
N SER A 364 -8.20 21.46 13.05
CA SER A 364 -8.58 20.74 11.82
C SER A 364 -8.37 19.22 11.93
N LEU A 365 -7.72 18.75 13.00
CA LEU A 365 -7.44 17.34 13.19
C LEU A 365 -8.69 16.57 13.64
N ASP A 366 -8.86 15.40 13.06
CA ASP A 366 -9.77 14.38 13.57
C ASP A 366 -9.27 13.80 14.92
N THR A 367 -10.03 12.89 15.50
CA THR A 367 -9.64 12.23 16.76
C THR A 367 -8.29 11.51 16.63
N ARG A 368 -8.05 10.85 15.51
CA ARG A 368 -6.81 10.09 15.26
C ARG A 368 -5.59 11.02 15.27
N GLY A 369 -5.67 12.12 14.52
CA GLY A 369 -4.62 13.14 14.48
C GLY A 369 -4.38 13.79 15.83
N THR A 370 -5.47 14.15 16.54
CA THR A 370 -5.38 14.81 17.86
C THR A 370 -4.71 13.90 18.90
N VAL A 371 -5.17 12.64 19.04
CA VAL A 371 -4.57 11.67 19.98
C VAL A 371 -3.11 11.43 19.66
N THR A 372 -2.76 11.22 18.38
CA THR A 372 -1.38 10.95 17.95
C THR A 372 -0.47 12.14 18.19
N LEU A 373 -0.94 13.36 17.92
CA LEU A 373 -0.18 14.59 18.17
C LEU A 373 0.17 14.73 19.65
N HIS A 374 -0.82 14.57 20.54
CA HIS A 374 -0.61 14.69 21.99
C HIS A 374 0.21 13.51 22.54
N ALA A 375 0.00 12.28 22.05
CA ALA A 375 0.84 11.14 22.40
C ALA A 375 2.32 11.38 22.00
N GLY A 376 2.56 11.91 20.82
CA GLY A 376 3.91 12.28 20.36
C GLY A 376 4.57 13.34 21.22
N ARG A 377 3.86 14.42 21.56
CA ARG A 377 4.33 15.44 22.51
C ARG A 377 4.65 14.86 23.88
N GLY A 378 3.80 13.98 24.38
CA GLY A 378 4.00 13.30 25.64
C GLY A 378 5.23 12.38 25.62
N LEU A 379 5.43 11.62 24.56
CA LEU A 379 6.61 10.77 24.37
C LEU A 379 7.88 11.63 24.31
N ALA A 380 7.89 12.72 23.55
CA ALA A 380 9.02 13.63 23.43
C ALA A 380 9.37 14.27 24.77
N ALA A 381 8.39 14.79 25.52
CA ALA A 381 8.59 15.35 26.85
C ALA A 381 9.13 14.31 27.86
N ALA A 382 8.54 13.10 27.89
CA ALA A 382 8.99 12.04 28.78
C ALA A 382 10.42 11.57 28.46
N ARG A 383 10.81 11.48 27.19
CA ARG A 383 12.18 11.15 26.76
C ARG A 383 13.19 12.22 27.17
N GLN A 384 12.80 13.49 27.18
CA GLN A 384 13.61 14.62 27.64
C GLN A 384 13.59 14.81 29.17
N GLY A 385 12.79 14.03 29.91
CA GLY A 385 12.69 14.09 31.37
C GLY A 385 11.70 15.12 31.91
N ASP A 386 10.95 15.82 31.05
CA ASP A 386 9.87 16.73 31.45
C ASP A 386 8.57 15.96 31.70
N LEU A 387 8.47 15.40 32.91
CA LEU A 387 7.28 14.64 33.32
C LEU A 387 6.04 15.50 33.52
N SER A 388 6.18 16.81 33.69
CA SER A 388 5.04 17.70 33.82
C SER A 388 4.32 17.85 32.49
N SER A 389 5.07 18.22 31.46
CA SER A 389 4.56 18.36 30.10
C SER A 389 4.06 17.01 29.55
N ALA A 390 4.77 15.91 29.87
CA ALA A 390 4.34 14.57 29.46
C ALA A 390 2.96 14.19 30.03
N ARG A 391 2.69 14.51 31.31
CA ARG A 391 1.38 14.25 31.92
C ARG A 391 0.29 15.14 31.36
N SER A 392 0.57 16.42 31.11
CA SER A 392 -0.40 17.32 30.44
C SER A 392 -0.80 16.78 29.07
N ALA A 393 0.18 16.37 28.26
CA ALA A 393 -0.07 15.77 26.94
C ALA A 393 -0.84 14.44 27.02
N LEU A 394 -0.60 13.62 28.05
CA LEU A 394 -1.36 12.40 28.31
C LEU A 394 -2.83 12.72 28.64
N ASP A 395 -3.08 13.74 29.46
CA ASP A 395 -4.44 14.14 29.81
C ASP A 395 -5.19 14.65 28.57
N GLU A 396 -4.53 15.40 27.70
CA GLU A 396 -5.07 15.88 26.43
C GLU A 396 -5.37 14.73 25.45
N ALA A 397 -4.44 13.76 25.32
CA ALA A 397 -4.65 12.56 24.50
C ALA A 397 -5.85 11.74 24.99
N LYS A 398 -5.99 11.56 26.31
CA LYS A 398 -7.14 10.87 26.93
C LYS A 398 -8.45 11.62 26.73
N ALA A 399 -8.43 12.94 26.81
CA ALA A 399 -9.61 13.76 26.61
C ALA A 399 -10.11 13.72 25.15
N ALA A 400 -9.20 13.58 24.20
CA ALA A 400 -9.52 13.42 22.79
C ALA A 400 -10.01 12.00 22.44
N LEU A 401 -9.58 10.98 23.21
CA LEU A 401 -9.93 9.59 22.96
C LEU A 401 -11.39 9.31 23.31
N GLY A 402 -12.22 9.02 22.30
CA GLY A 402 -13.63 8.66 22.47
C GLY A 402 -13.83 7.22 22.97
N GLU A 403 -15.07 6.87 23.33
CA GLU A 403 -15.42 5.53 23.82
C GLU A 403 -15.29 4.44 22.74
N ASN A 404 -15.59 4.79 21.48
CA ASN A 404 -15.64 3.87 20.33
C ASN A 404 -14.42 3.98 19.41
N GLU A 405 -13.33 4.59 19.88
CA GLU A 405 -12.14 4.79 19.08
C GLU A 405 -11.32 3.52 18.86
N THR A 406 -10.49 3.55 17.81
CA THR A 406 -9.69 2.39 17.38
C THR A 406 -8.73 1.94 18.46
N GLU A 407 -8.46 0.65 18.49
CA GLU A 407 -7.54 0.04 19.44
C GLU A 407 -6.12 0.62 19.35
N ALA A 408 -5.68 1.02 18.16
CA ALA A 408 -4.39 1.64 17.94
C ALA A 408 -4.18 2.94 18.73
N LEU A 409 -5.23 3.77 18.86
CA LEU A 409 -5.16 5.00 19.68
C LEU A 409 -5.07 4.69 21.18
N ARG A 410 -5.75 3.65 21.62
CA ARG A 410 -5.65 3.17 23.01
C ARG A 410 -4.26 2.61 23.34
N ILE A 411 -3.61 1.97 22.37
CA ILE A 411 -2.23 1.50 22.48
C ILE A 411 -1.29 2.70 22.69
N GLN A 412 -1.38 3.76 21.88
CA GLN A 412 -0.55 4.98 22.04
C GLN A 412 -0.69 5.62 23.42
N VAL A 413 -1.90 5.72 23.94
CA VAL A 413 -2.14 6.25 25.28
C VAL A 413 -1.47 5.38 26.35
N ARG A 414 -1.54 4.05 26.24
CA ARG A 414 -0.89 3.13 27.18
C ARG A 414 0.63 3.13 27.08
N GLU A 415 1.18 3.30 25.89
CA GLU A 415 2.62 3.49 25.68
C GLU A 415 3.12 4.73 26.44
N LEU A 416 2.39 5.84 26.32
CA LEU A 416 2.73 7.06 27.02
C LEU A 416 2.58 6.91 28.56
N GLU A 417 1.51 6.26 29.04
CA GLU A 417 1.34 5.91 30.45
C GLU A 417 2.54 5.11 30.98
N GLY A 418 2.93 4.06 30.23
CA GLY A 418 4.06 3.21 30.57
C GLY A 418 5.38 3.96 30.62
N LEU A 419 5.66 4.79 29.62
CA LEU A 419 6.90 5.58 29.57
C LEU A 419 6.96 6.62 30.72
N ILE A 420 5.85 7.32 31.00
CA ILE A 420 5.77 8.27 32.12
C ILE A 420 6.01 7.55 33.45
N ALA A 421 5.40 6.41 33.69
CA ALA A 421 5.59 5.61 34.90
C ALA A 421 7.04 5.15 35.06
N LEU A 422 7.67 4.67 33.96
CA LEU A 422 9.08 4.27 33.96
C LEU A 422 10.00 5.43 34.35
N LYS A 423 9.80 6.59 33.71
CA LYS A 423 10.60 7.80 33.97
C LYS A 423 10.35 8.40 35.36
N ALA A 424 9.18 8.16 35.94
CA ALA A 424 8.84 8.53 37.32
C ALA A 424 9.43 7.57 38.38
N GLY A 425 10.09 6.48 37.98
CA GLY A 425 10.66 5.49 38.89
C GLY A 425 9.64 4.46 39.41
N ASN A 426 8.56 4.21 38.68
CA ASN A 426 7.50 3.26 39.01
C ASN A 426 7.53 2.06 38.04
N PRO A 427 8.53 1.16 38.12
CA PRO A 427 8.74 0.09 37.11
C PRO A 427 7.58 -0.90 37.00
N ASP A 428 6.95 -1.29 38.11
CA ASP A 428 5.83 -2.24 38.07
C ASP A 428 4.59 -1.66 37.38
N GLU A 429 4.36 -0.37 37.56
CA GLU A 429 3.29 0.33 36.86
C GLU A 429 3.59 0.47 35.36
N ALA A 430 4.83 0.84 35.03
CA ALA A 430 5.30 0.96 33.66
C ALA A 430 5.10 -0.36 32.89
N LEU A 431 5.57 -1.46 33.46
CA LEU A 431 5.45 -2.77 32.81
C LEU A 431 4.00 -3.21 32.62
N ARG A 432 3.11 -2.98 33.61
CA ARG A 432 1.68 -3.29 33.44
C ARG A 432 1.03 -2.56 32.27
N HIS A 433 1.39 -1.28 32.04
CA HIS A 433 0.87 -0.53 30.90
C HIS A 433 1.43 -1.04 29.59
N LEU A 434 2.75 -1.31 29.52
CA LEU A 434 3.43 -1.76 28.32
C LEU A 434 3.08 -3.23 27.94
N GLU A 435 2.92 -4.11 28.93
CA GLU A 435 2.39 -5.48 28.71
C GLU A 435 0.99 -5.43 28.09
N LYS A 436 0.12 -4.55 28.62
CA LYS A 436 -1.23 -4.41 28.06
C LYS A 436 -1.22 -3.82 26.65
N ALA A 437 -0.39 -2.81 26.38
CA ALA A 437 -0.22 -2.23 25.05
C ALA A 437 0.29 -3.28 24.06
N THR A 438 1.31 -4.05 24.44
CA THR A 438 1.88 -5.16 23.64
C THR A 438 0.81 -6.21 23.32
N ALA A 439 0.05 -6.66 24.32
CA ALA A 439 -1.00 -7.65 24.11
C ALA A 439 -2.06 -7.15 23.11
N MET A 440 -2.51 -5.91 23.27
CA MET A 440 -3.46 -5.30 22.33
C MET A 440 -2.89 -5.24 20.91
N GLU A 441 -1.63 -4.81 20.72
CA GLU A 441 -1.03 -4.72 19.38
C GLU A 441 -0.87 -6.10 18.73
N VAL A 442 -0.47 -7.11 19.49
CA VAL A 442 -0.27 -8.48 18.97
C VAL A 442 -1.59 -9.14 18.56
N GLU A 443 -2.69 -8.81 19.26
CA GLU A 443 -4.04 -9.32 18.93
C GLU A 443 -4.64 -8.67 17.67
N ARG A 444 -4.15 -7.47 17.28
CA ARG A 444 -4.64 -6.80 16.06
C ARG A 444 -4.20 -7.55 14.80
N PRO A 445 -5.00 -7.51 13.73
CA PRO A 445 -4.57 -7.91 12.39
C PRO A 445 -3.25 -7.25 11.99
N LEU A 446 -2.51 -7.90 11.09
CA LEU A 446 -1.30 -7.28 10.53
C LEU A 446 -1.70 -6.14 9.59
N ASP A 447 -1.19 -4.94 9.85
CA ASP A 447 -1.26 -3.83 8.93
C ASP A 447 -0.06 -3.91 7.97
N PHE A 448 -0.22 -3.42 6.76
CA PHE A 448 0.87 -3.31 5.79
C PHE A 448 1.51 -1.91 5.84
N GLY A 449 2.81 -1.86 5.49
CA GLY A 449 3.54 -0.60 5.39
C GLY A 449 4.14 -0.09 6.70
N PRO A 450 4.33 1.25 6.81
CA PRO A 450 4.80 1.88 8.03
C PRO A 450 3.88 1.61 9.23
N PRO A 451 4.43 1.31 10.43
CA PRO A 451 3.64 0.89 11.57
C PRO A 451 2.72 1.98 12.12
N PHE A 452 1.50 1.59 12.52
CA PHE A 452 0.63 2.44 13.31
C PHE A 452 0.07 1.65 14.52
N PRO A 453 0.45 2.05 15.76
CA PRO A 453 1.20 3.25 16.17
C PRO A 453 2.61 3.34 15.59
N ALA A 454 3.12 4.58 15.42
CA ALA A 454 4.46 4.83 14.88
C ALA A 454 5.59 4.21 15.73
N LYS A 455 5.38 4.11 17.05
CA LYS A 455 6.23 3.36 17.98
C LYS A 455 5.54 2.03 18.29
N PRO A 456 6.05 0.87 17.83
CA PRO A 456 5.46 -0.42 18.21
C PRO A 456 5.53 -0.67 19.73
N ALA A 457 4.41 -1.07 20.33
CA ALA A 457 4.32 -1.28 21.77
C ALA A 457 5.31 -2.35 22.29
N PRO A 458 5.51 -3.51 21.63
CA PRO A 458 6.53 -4.46 22.08
C PRO A 458 7.95 -3.90 21.97
N GLU A 459 8.24 -2.98 21.01
CA GLU A 459 9.54 -2.31 20.94
C GLU A 459 9.78 -1.40 22.16
N LEU A 460 8.79 -0.56 22.53
CA LEU A 460 8.88 0.28 23.72
C LEU A 460 8.95 -0.55 25.01
N HIS A 461 8.21 -1.67 25.06
CA HIS A 461 8.27 -2.61 26.18
C HIS A 461 9.67 -3.24 26.31
N GLY A 462 10.28 -3.65 25.20
CA GLY A 462 11.66 -4.14 25.17
C GLY A 462 12.68 -3.10 25.66
N GLU A 463 12.53 -1.83 25.26
CA GLU A 463 13.36 -0.72 25.74
C GLU A 463 13.21 -0.52 27.27
N ALA A 464 12.00 -0.60 27.79
CA ALA A 464 11.74 -0.48 29.22
C ALA A 464 12.36 -1.64 30.01
N LEU A 465 12.26 -2.86 29.53
CA LEU A 465 12.88 -4.04 30.13
C LEU A 465 14.41 -3.97 30.13
N LEU A 466 15.03 -3.46 29.05
CA LEU A 466 16.47 -3.18 29.02
C LEU A 466 16.89 -2.16 30.08
N ALA A 467 16.12 -1.08 30.24
CA ALA A 467 16.38 -0.06 31.26
C ALA A 467 16.26 -0.61 32.70
N LEU A 468 15.54 -1.72 32.89
CA LEU A 468 15.33 -2.42 34.16
C LEU A 468 16.26 -3.63 34.36
N ASP A 469 17.28 -3.79 33.50
CA ASP A 469 18.25 -4.92 33.53
C ASP A 469 17.59 -6.30 33.40
N ARG A 470 16.55 -6.40 32.52
CA ARG A 470 15.82 -7.64 32.18
C ARG A 470 16.04 -8.03 30.71
N PRO A 471 17.28 -8.36 30.31
CA PRO A 471 17.65 -8.45 28.89
C PRO A 471 17.04 -9.66 28.16
N ASP A 472 16.80 -10.81 28.81
CA ASP A 472 16.15 -11.96 28.17
C ASP A 472 14.69 -11.66 27.80
N GLU A 473 13.97 -10.93 28.66
CA GLU A 473 12.59 -10.53 28.41
C GLU A 473 12.54 -9.41 27.36
N ALA A 474 13.47 -8.47 27.39
CA ALA A 474 13.62 -7.46 26.36
C ALA A 474 13.86 -8.08 24.98
N LEU A 475 14.71 -9.11 24.90
CA LEU A 475 14.99 -9.84 23.67
C LEU A 475 13.73 -10.49 23.09
N ALA A 476 12.85 -11.03 23.95
CA ALA A 476 11.57 -11.58 23.51
C ALA A 476 10.68 -10.50 22.88
N GLN A 477 10.60 -9.29 23.47
CA GLN A 477 9.80 -8.20 22.96
C GLN A 477 10.32 -7.66 21.61
N PHE A 478 11.63 -7.50 21.45
CA PHE A 478 12.19 -7.11 20.15
C PHE A 478 11.96 -8.17 19.06
N ASN A 479 11.98 -9.46 19.39
CA ASN A 479 11.59 -10.50 18.44
C ASN A 479 10.12 -10.39 18.06
N THR A 480 9.21 -10.17 19.03
CA THR A 480 7.78 -9.93 18.74
C THR A 480 7.58 -8.77 17.77
N THR A 481 8.34 -7.68 17.92
CA THR A 481 8.28 -6.56 16.95
C THR A 481 8.79 -7.00 15.57
N LEU A 482 9.90 -7.72 15.49
CA LEU A 482 10.52 -8.14 14.23
C LEU A 482 9.71 -9.20 13.49
N ASP A 483 8.87 -9.98 14.18
CA ASP A 483 7.92 -10.91 13.58
C ASP A 483 6.77 -10.18 12.84
N ARG A 484 6.48 -8.93 13.22
CA ARG A 484 5.46 -8.08 12.57
C ARG A 484 6.07 -7.10 11.57
N TYR A 485 7.24 -6.55 11.87
CA TYR A 485 7.94 -5.51 11.11
C TYR A 485 9.36 -5.98 10.82
N SER A 486 9.51 -6.76 9.76
CA SER A 486 10.77 -7.42 9.38
C SER A 486 11.92 -6.43 9.29
N ASP A 487 13.02 -6.76 9.91
CA ASP A 487 14.27 -5.98 9.90
C ASP A 487 14.12 -4.49 10.28
N ARG A 488 13.14 -4.15 11.12
CA ARG A 488 12.99 -2.81 11.67
C ARG A 488 14.26 -2.40 12.43
N ALA A 489 14.87 -1.28 12.00
CA ALA A 489 16.21 -0.87 12.47
C ALA A 489 16.31 -0.69 13.99
N ARG A 490 15.32 -0.02 14.61
CA ARG A 490 15.28 0.22 16.06
C ARG A 490 15.16 -1.08 16.84
N SER A 491 14.34 -2.01 16.35
CA SER A 491 14.18 -3.33 16.97
C SER A 491 15.41 -4.22 16.80
N LEU A 492 16.10 -4.17 15.65
CA LEU A 492 17.39 -4.84 15.46
C LEU A 492 18.46 -4.28 16.41
N TRP A 493 18.49 -2.96 16.59
CA TRP A 493 19.38 -2.30 17.55
C TRP A 493 19.11 -2.78 18.97
N GLY A 494 17.85 -2.73 19.42
CA GLY A 494 17.43 -3.20 20.75
C GLY A 494 17.70 -4.69 20.96
N LYS A 495 17.42 -5.52 19.96
CA LYS A 495 17.73 -6.96 19.95
C LYS A 495 19.23 -7.22 20.13
N ALA A 496 20.08 -6.48 19.42
CA ALA A 496 21.53 -6.63 19.54
C ALA A 496 22.03 -6.26 20.94
N GLN A 497 21.48 -5.21 21.56
CA GLN A 497 21.79 -4.80 22.93
C GLN A 497 21.30 -5.83 23.95
N ALA A 498 20.04 -6.24 23.87
CA ALA A 498 19.45 -7.21 24.78
C ALA A 498 20.17 -8.56 24.72
N ALA A 499 20.46 -9.06 23.53
CA ALA A 499 21.19 -10.31 23.35
C ALA A 499 22.62 -10.23 23.90
N ALA A 500 23.33 -9.10 23.73
CA ALA A 500 24.65 -8.89 24.27
C ALA A 500 24.66 -8.88 25.83
N GLN A 501 23.71 -8.18 26.45
CA GLN A 501 23.55 -8.14 27.91
C GLN A 501 23.14 -9.51 28.48
N ALA A 502 22.33 -10.28 27.74
CA ALA A 502 21.95 -11.65 28.12
C ALA A 502 23.04 -12.71 27.84
N GLY A 503 24.23 -12.30 27.32
CA GLY A 503 25.32 -13.22 26.97
C GLY A 503 25.04 -14.08 25.72
N ARG A 504 24.03 -13.74 24.92
CA ARG A 504 23.65 -14.46 23.68
C ARG A 504 24.42 -13.89 22.48
N THR A 505 25.72 -14.14 22.46
CA THR A 505 26.68 -13.51 21.55
C THR A 505 26.36 -13.74 20.06
N ASP A 506 25.86 -14.93 19.68
CA ASP A 506 25.52 -15.23 18.29
C ASP A 506 24.31 -14.42 17.83
N VAL A 507 23.25 -14.34 18.66
CA VAL A 507 22.06 -13.53 18.38
C VAL A 507 22.40 -12.05 18.25
N ALA A 508 23.27 -11.54 19.16
CA ALA A 508 23.74 -10.16 19.10
C ALA A 508 24.56 -9.87 17.85
N ARG A 509 25.41 -10.82 17.43
CA ARG A 509 26.19 -10.71 16.19
C ARG A 509 25.28 -10.68 14.97
N ASP A 510 24.32 -11.60 14.88
CA ASP A 510 23.46 -11.73 13.71
C ASP A 510 22.56 -10.48 13.53
N ALA A 511 21.97 -9.97 14.63
CA ALA A 511 21.22 -8.70 14.59
C ALA A 511 22.10 -7.51 14.13
N ARG A 512 23.35 -7.45 14.59
CA ARG A 512 24.32 -6.42 14.15
C ARG A 512 24.69 -6.57 12.67
N VAL A 513 24.90 -7.78 12.19
CA VAL A 513 25.21 -8.03 10.76
C VAL A 513 24.10 -7.54 9.86
N THR A 514 22.85 -7.84 10.20
CA THR A 514 21.67 -7.35 9.48
C THR A 514 21.63 -5.81 9.48
N LEU A 515 21.79 -5.19 10.65
CA LEU A 515 21.76 -3.74 10.79
C LEU A 515 22.92 -3.04 10.04
N VAL A 516 24.14 -3.61 10.07
CA VAL A 516 25.30 -3.11 9.31
C VAL A 516 25.03 -3.13 7.81
N ALA A 517 24.45 -4.22 7.31
CA ALA A 517 24.08 -4.34 5.89
C ALA A 517 23.00 -3.30 5.50
N GLN A 518 21.98 -3.15 6.33
CA GLN A 518 20.89 -2.20 6.13
C GLN A 518 21.38 -0.73 6.16
N TRP A 519 22.33 -0.40 7.05
CA TRP A 519 22.90 0.92 7.24
C TRP A 519 24.20 1.18 6.47
N ALA A 520 24.49 0.38 5.44
CA ALA A 520 25.69 0.52 4.62
C ALA A 520 25.83 1.94 4.02
N ASN A 521 24.70 2.54 3.63
CA ASN A 521 24.63 3.90 3.06
C ASN A 521 24.02 4.93 4.03
N ALA A 522 23.97 4.62 5.33
CA ALA A 522 23.44 5.52 6.35
C ALA A 522 24.27 6.81 6.47
N ASP A 523 23.72 7.83 7.11
CA ASP A 523 24.40 9.07 7.43
C ASP A 523 25.65 8.82 8.29
N ALA A 524 26.64 9.71 8.18
CA ALA A 524 27.89 9.58 8.94
C ALA A 524 27.68 9.55 10.46
N SER A 525 26.68 10.24 10.99
CA SER A 525 26.28 10.21 12.40
C SER A 525 25.77 8.83 12.83
N VAL A 526 24.92 8.22 12.02
CA VAL A 526 24.36 6.89 12.24
C VAL A 526 25.42 5.81 12.18
N ARG A 527 26.33 5.87 11.20
CA ARG A 527 27.47 4.95 11.11
C ARG A 527 28.39 5.02 12.34
N ARG A 528 28.61 6.22 12.91
CA ARG A 528 29.37 6.35 14.18
C ARG A 528 28.65 5.71 15.37
N GLN A 529 27.32 5.83 15.46
CA GLN A 529 26.55 5.14 16.48
C GLN A 529 26.67 3.61 16.34
N LEU A 530 26.61 3.10 15.10
CA LEU A 530 26.77 1.68 14.83
C LEU A 530 28.15 1.15 15.27
N GLN A 531 29.23 1.94 15.11
CA GLN A 531 30.57 1.58 15.61
C GLN A 531 30.59 1.40 17.11
N SER A 532 29.84 2.19 17.89
CA SER A 532 29.74 2.01 19.34
C SER A 532 29.06 0.70 19.74
N LEU A 533 28.09 0.24 18.93
CA LEU A 533 27.41 -1.05 19.13
C LEU A 533 28.34 -2.24 18.81
N THR A 534 29.32 -2.06 17.90
CA THR A 534 30.25 -3.10 17.47
C THR A 534 31.53 -3.11 18.34
N GLY A 535 31.97 -1.96 18.85
CA GLY A 535 33.23 -1.81 19.60
C GLY A 535 33.23 -2.40 21.01
N THR A 536 32.08 -2.69 21.60
CA THR A 536 31.98 -3.32 22.94
C THR A 536 32.21 -4.83 22.93
N ALA A 537 32.32 -5.47 21.77
CA ALA A 537 32.51 -6.93 21.64
C ALA A 537 33.98 -7.36 21.39
N ASP A 538 34.86 -6.44 20.96
CA ASP A 538 36.26 -6.78 20.57
C ASP A 538 37.28 -6.64 21.70
N THR A 539 36.91 -6.11 22.87
CA THR A 539 37.84 -5.98 24.01
C THR A 539 38.02 -7.26 24.82
N GLY A 540 37.34 -8.36 24.47
CA GLY A 540 37.37 -9.64 25.16
C GLY A 540 38.28 -10.72 24.54
N MET A 541 38.94 -10.50 23.40
CA MET A 541 39.70 -11.54 22.68
C MET A 541 41.20 -11.21 22.41
N SER A 542 41.81 -10.33 23.18
CA SER A 542 43.24 -10.06 23.01
C SER A 542 44.08 -10.23 24.28
N GLU A 543 43.90 -11.34 25.03
CA GLU A 543 44.91 -11.81 25.98
C GLU A 543 44.79 -13.32 26.19
N SER A 544 45.28 -14.10 25.23
CA SER A 544 45.86 -15.42 25.47
C SER A 544 46.69 -15.85 24.25
N ARG A 545 47.95 -15.46 24.29
CA ARG A 545 49.04 -16.18 23.62
C ARG A 545 50.07 -16.58 24.65
#